data_45116cdadc51ccdd916f25af7dc2a6cf
#
_entry.id   45116cdadc51ccdd916f25af7dc2a6cf
#
_cell.length_a   1.000
_cell.length_b   1.000
_cell.length_c   1.000
_cell.angle_alpha   90.00
_cell.angle_beta   90.00
_cell.angle_gamma   90.00
#
_symmetry.space_group_name_H-M   'P 1'
#
loop_
_entity.id
_entity.type
_entity.pdbx_description
1 polymer ?
#
loop_
_entity_poly.entity_id
_entity_poly.type
_entity_poly.pdbx_seq_one_letter_code
_entity_poly.pdbx_strand_id
1 'polypeptide(L)' 'MIIKRIINYIYGYLRIIVEGYYIERFINICRNKKYTMWNIKKNNDIKISLNIEIKNYKEICRVARSTHCKVKI' A
#
# COMPACT_ATOMS: atom_id res chain seq x y z
N MET A 1 -3.63 -6.97 23.01
CA MET A 1 -3.99 -6.89 21.61
C MET A 1 -4.25 -5.50 21.11
N ILE A 2 -5.09 -4.73 21.80
CA ILE A 2 -5.39 -3.36 21.40
C ILE A 2 -4.14 -2.48 21.48
N ILE A 3 -3.37 -2.62 22.55
CA ILE A 3 -2.13 -1.85 22.72
C ILE A 3 -1.13 -2.17 21.62
N LYS A 4 -0.99 -3.45 21.29
CA LYS A 4 -0.09 -3.88 20.23
C LYS A 4 -0.51 -3.31 18.88
N ARG A 5 -1.81 -3.24 18.61
CA ARG A 5 -2.32 -2.63 17.39
C ARG A 5 -2.02 -1.15 17.32
N ILE A 6 -2.16 -0.46 18.45
CA ILE A 6 -1.89 0.98 18.50
C ILE A 6 -0.42 1.24 18.24
N ILE A 7 0.47 0.47 18.84
CA ILE A 7 1.91 0.61 18.63
C ILE A 7 2.24 0.37 17.15
N ASN A 8 1.72 -0.69 16.57
CA ASN A 8 1.94 -0.97 15.15
C ASN A 8 1.38 0.13 14.26
N TYR A 9 0.25 0.70 14.64
CA TYR A 9 -0.36 1.79 13.88
C TYR A 9 0.55 3.01 13.83
N ILE A 10 1.26 3.29 14.91
CA ILE A 10 2.12 4.48 14.99
C ILE A 10 3.50 4.22 14.40
N TYR A 11 4.10 3.08 14.71
CA TYR A 11 5.49 2.80 14.37
C TYR A 11 5.69 1.66 13.39
N GLY A 12 4.62 0.94 13.08
CA GLY A 12 4.73 -0.27 12.29
C GLY A 12 4.57 -0.05 10.80
N TYR A 13 4.69 -1.15 10.10
CA TYR A 13 4.46 -1.17 8.67
C TYR A 13 3.63 -2.39 8.32
N LEU A 14 3.07 -2.37 7.13
CA LEU A 14 2.31 -3.48 6.58
C LEU A 14 2.92 -3.92 5.27
N ARG A 15 2.95 -5.22 5.06
CA ARG A 15 3.22 -5.76 3.73
C ARG A 15 1.89 -5.95 3.03
N ILE A 16 1.70 -5.30 1.91
CA ILE A 16 0.44 -5.38 1.16
C ILE A 16 0.70 -5.92 -0.23
N ILE A 17 -0.34 -6.45 -0.81
CA ILE A 17 -0.36 -6.89 -2.21
C ILE A 17 -1.38 -6.02 -2.93
N VAL A 18 -0.95 -5.38 -4.01
CA VAL A 18 -1.82 -4.54 -4.84
C VAL A 18 -1.99 -5.23 -6.18
N GLU A 19 -3.23 -5.42 -6.57
CA GLU A 19 -3.58 -6.13 -7.78
C GLU A 19 -4.51 -5.30 -8.66
N GLY A 20 -4.18 -5.17 -9.94
CA GLY A 20 -4.99 -4.40 -10.87
C GLY A 20 -4.24 -4.11 -12.15
N TYR A 21 -4.97 -3.60 -13.16
CA TYR A 21 -4.37 -3.30 -14.46
C TYR A 21 -3.64 -1.95 -14.47
N TYR A 22 -3.91 -1.09 -13.50
CA TYR A 22 -3.37 0.28 -13.47
C TYR A 22 -2.41 0.47 -12.29
N ILE A 23 -1.58 -0.53 -12.02
CA ILE A 23 -0.65 -0.49 -10.89
C ILE A 23 0.33 0.68 -11.02
N GLU A 24 0.82 0.96 -12.22
CA GLU A 24 1.75 2.07 -12.42
C GLU A 24 1.11 3.41 -12.04
N ARG A 25 -0.15 3.60 -12.40
CA ARG A 25 -0.87 4.80 -12.01
C ARG A 25 -1.00 4.90 -10.49
N PHE A 26 -1.31 3.77 -9.84
CA PHE A 26 -1.37 3.69 -8.38
C PHE A 26 -0.05 4.12 -7.77
N ILE A 27 1.06 3.55 -8.23
CA ILE A 27 2.38 3.87 -7.70
C ILE A 27 2.71 5.34 -7.92
N ASN A 28 2.43 5.88 -9.09
CA ASN A 28 2.73 7.27 -9.40
C ASN A 28 1.95 8.23 -8.50
N ILE A 29 0.68 7.95 -8.23
CA ILE A 29 -0.12 8.78 -7.34
C ILE A 29 0.45 8.72 -5.92
N CYS A 30 0.80 7.53 -5.44
CA CYS A 30 1.39 7.39 -4.12
C CYS A 30 2.71 8.14 -3.99
N ARG A 31 3.54 8.11 -5.03
CA ARG A 31 4.79 8.87 -5.03
C ARG A 31 4.53 10.37 -4.99
N ASN A 32 3.56 10.85 -5.76
CA ASN A 32 3.22 12.26 -5.78
C ASN A 32 2.71 12.74 -4.42
N LYS A 33 2.01 11.87 -3.70
CA LYS A 33 1.54 12.17 -2.35
C LYS A 33 2.61 11.91 -1.29
N LYS A 34 3.79 11.46 -1.70
CA LYS A 34 4.95 11.23 -0.84
C LYS A 34 4.71 10.15 0.22
N TYR A 35 3.89 9.17 -0.08
CA TYR A 35 3.74 8.00 0.79
C TYR A 35 4.98 7.14 0.70
N THR A 36 5.51 6.74 1.84
CA THR A 36 6.69 5.89 1.89
C THR A 36 6.33 4.47 1.48
N MET A 37 7.03 3.96 0.48
CA MET A 37 6.88 2.58 0.00
C MET A 37 8.27 1.98 -0.19
N TRP A 38 8.45 0.73 0.25
CA TRP A 38 9.75 0.07 0.09
C TRP A 38 9.56 -1.43 -0.07
N ASN A 39 10.64 -2.12 -0.43
CA ASN A 39 10.62 -3.55 -0.73
C ASN A 39 9.56 -3.90 -1.77
N ILE A 40 9.49 -3.09 -2.82
CA ILE A 40 8.52 -3.30 -3.89
C ILE A 40 8.96 -4.49 -4.72
N LYS A 41 8.08 -5.46 -4.86
CA LYS A 41 8.36 -6.66 -5.63
C LYS A 41 7.22 -6.89 -6.63
N LYS A 42 7.56 -6.93 -7.91
CA LYS A 42 6.59 -7.19 -8.96
C LYS A 42 6.41 -8.69 -9.10
N ASN A 43 5.22 -9.18 -8.76
CA ASN A 43 4.92 -10.61 -8.85
C ASN A 43 4.53 -11.02 -10.28
N ASN A 44 3.76 -10.15 -10.95
CA ASN A 44 3.43 -10.30 -12.37
C ASN A 44 2.95 -8.93 -12.88
N ASP A 45 2.43 -8.88 -14.11
CA ASP A 45 2.07 -7.61 -14.73
C ASP A 45 0.96 -6.86 -14.00
N ILE A 46 0.14 -7.56 -13.22
CA ILE A 46 -1.01 -6.96 -12.55
C ILE A 46 -0.95 -7.08 -11.03
N LYS A 47 0.17 -7.53 -10.48
CA LYS A 47 0.26 -7.76 -9.04
C LYS A 47 1.64 -7.39 -8.52
N ILE A 48 1.68 -6.56 -7.48
CA ILE A 48 2.91 -6.19 -6.79
C ILE A 48 2.75 -6.38 -5.29
N SER A 49 3.87 -6.63 -4.63
CA SER A 49 3.95 -6.64 -3.16
C SER A 49 4.83 -5.49 -2.72
N LEU A 50 4.48 -4.84 -1.64
CA LEU A 50 5.28 -3.73 -1.12
C LEU A 50 4.99 -3.51 0.35
N ASN A 51 5.93 -2.82 1.01
CA ASN A 51 5.75 -2.41 2.39
C ASN A 51 5.32 -0.95 2.42
N ILE A 52 4.40 -0.63 3.31
CA ILE A 52 3.93 0.73 3.54
C ILE A 52 3.88 1.01 5.02
N GLU A 53 3.86 2.28 5.39
CA GLU A 53 3.60 2.65 6.76
C GLU A 53 2.12 2.46 7.08
N ILE A 54 1.84 1.87 8.24
CA ILE A 54 0.46 1.60 8.65
C ILE A 54 -0.38 2.88 8.68
N LYS A 55 0.22 3.98 9.09
CA LYS A 55 -0.50 5.26 9.16
C LYS A 55 -1.04 5.71 7.81
N ASN A 56 -0.46 5.24 6.72
CA ASN A 56 -0.88 5.62 5.38
C ASN A 56 -1.84 4.61 4.75
N TYR A 57 -2.16 3.53 5.45
CA TYR A 57 -2.93 2.43 4.87
C TYR A 57 -4.28 2.88 4.31
N LYS A 58 -5.04 3.66 5.07
CA LYS A 58 -6.35 4.11 4.62
C LYS A 58 -6.27 4.97 3.37
N GLU A 59 -5.29 5.88 3.33
CA GLU A 59 -5.12 6.74 2.16
C GLU A 59 -4.68 5.94 0.95
N ILE A 60 -3.80 4.97 1.15
CA ILE A 60 -3.33 4.11 0.08
C ILE A 60 -4.48 3.27 -0.46
N CYS A 61 -5.38 2.79 0.39
CA CYS A 61 -6.56 2.08 -0.06
C CYS A 61 -7.48 2.97 -0.92
N ARG A 62 -7.59 4.25 -0.59
CA ARG A 62 -8.35 5.18 -1.41
C ARG A 62 -7.73 5.37 -2.78
N VAL A 63 -6.41 5.50 -2.83
CA VAL A 63 -5.71 5.61 -4.11
C VAL A 63 -5.92 4.34 -4.93
N ALA A 64 -5.81 3.18 -4.31
CA ALA A 64 -6.04 1.92 -5.00
C ALA A 64 -7.45 1.86 -5.59
N ARG A 65 -8.44 2.27 -4.81
CA ARG A 65 -9.82 2.28 -5.29
C ARG A 65 -10.00 3.22 -6.48
N SER A 66 -9.38 4.39 -6.44
CA SER A 66 -9.49 5.35 -7.54
C SER A 66 -8.79 4.88 -8.80
N THR A 67 -7.86 3.96 -8.70
CA THR A 67 -7.13 3.39 -9.84
C THR A 67 -7.62 1.99 -10.18
N HIS A 68 -8.75 1.57 -9.61
CA HIS A 68 -9.34 0.24 -9.83
C HIS A 68 -8.41 -0.91 -9.44
N CYS A 69 -7.59 -0.69 -8.42
CA CYS A 69 -6.72 -1.72 -7.87
C CYS A 69 -7.31 -2.26 -6.58
N LYS A 70 -6.97 -3.51 -6.25
CA LYS A 70 -7.36 -4.14 -5.00
C LYS A 70 -6.16 -4.25 -4.10
N VAL A 71 -6.38 -4.01 -2.80
CA VAL A 71 -5.33 -4.11 -1.79
C VAL A 71 -5.64 -5.28 -0.87
N LYS A 72 -4.65 -6.13 -0.65
CA LYS A 72 -4.74 -7.25 0.30
C LYS A 72 -3.55 -7.17 1.24
N ILE A 73 -3.76 -7.59 2.45
CA ILE A 73 -2.67 -7.67 3.46
C ILE A 73 -1.99 -9.05 3.46
#